data_fbc6d2d668d6da8b2ce5168fe2c2ab4a
#
_entry.id   fbc6d2d668d6da8b2ce5168fe2c2ab4a
#
_cell.length_a   1.000
_cell.length_b   1.000
_cell.length_c   1.000
_cell.angle_alpha   90.00
_cell.angle_beta   90.00
_cell.angle_gamma   90.00
#
_symmetry.space_group_name_H-M   'P 1'
#
loop_
_entity.id
_entity.type
_entity.pdbx_description
1 polymer ?
#
loop_
_entity_poly.entity_id
_entity_poly.type
_entity_poly.pdbx_seq_one_letter_code
_entity_poly.pdbx_strand_id
1 'polypeptide(L)'
;MRRKFLQFLGLSFILNLLPPINFLYATTKKLFNKELTEKQKNIMFNEGTERPFSSKLNKEKRKGFYHCANCGAKLFASTSKFDSGTGWPSFSEALPGAFKTKIDPKFGMARTEYHCANCGVHHGHVFNDGPSKNGKRFCNNGLCLIFKPES
;
A
#
# COMPACT_ATOMS: atom_id res chain seq x y z
N MET A 1 -18.42 -72.86 -31.62
CA MET A 1 -17.40 -71.84 -31.30
C MET A 1 -18.10 -70.57 -30.78
N ARG A 2 -18.07 -70.32 -29.48
CA ARG A 2 -18.70 -69.13 -28.83
C ARG A 2 -17.64 -68.09 -28.57
N ARG A 3 -17.70 -66.95 -29.29
CA ARG A 3 -16.84 -65.77 -29.04
C ARG A 3 -17.41 -64.98 -27.88
N LYS A 4 -16.66 -64.88 -26.77
CA LYS A 4 -16.97 -64.00 -25.65
C LYS A 4 -16.50 -62.60 -25.99
N PHE A 5 -17.45 -61.62 -26.00
CA PHE A 5 -17.17 -60.20 -26.12
C PHE A 5 -16.83 -59.66 -24.72
N LEU A 6 -15.58 -59.22 -24.52
CA LEU A 6 -15.21 -58.48 -23.31
C LEU A 6 -15.65 -57.03 -23.52
N GLN A 7 -16.56 -56.57 -22.69
CA GLN A 7 -16.88 -55.14 -22.56
C GLN A 7 -15.87 -54.50 -21.59
N PHE A 8 -15.03 -53.58 -22.12
CA PHE A 8 -14.21 -52.70 -21.30
C PHE A 8 -15.09 -51.53 -20.80
N LEU A 9 -15.42 -51.50 -19.50
CA LEU A 9 -15.96 -50.31 -18.84
C LEU A 9 -14.82 -49.29 -18.68
N GLY A 10 -14.84 -48.25 -19.51
CA GLY A 10 -13.99 -47.09 -19.36
C GLY A 10 -14.44 -46.23 -18.17
N LEU A 11 -13.69 -46.24 -17.09
CA LEU A 11 -13.89 -45.36 -15.95
C LEU A 11 -13.36 -43.96 -16.34
N SER A 12 -14.27 -43.06 -16.76
CA SER A 12 -13.90 -41.65 -17.01
C SER A 12 -13.65 -40.95 -15.67
N PHE A 13 -12.39 -40.71 -15.34
CA PHE A 13 -12.01 -39.79 -14.26
C PHE A 13 -12.32 -38.36 -14.70
N ILE A 14 -13.42 -37.80 -14.21
CA ILE A 14 -13.70 -36.37 -14.30
C ILE A 14 -12.80 -35.70 -13.29
N LEU A 15 -11.64 -35.15 -13.77
CA LEU A 15 -10.78 -34.31 -12.99
C LEU A 15 -11.49 -32.96 -12.79
N ASN A 16 -12.12 -32.76 -11.62
CA ASN A 16 -12.69 -31.48 -11.23
C ASN A 16 -11.55 -30.47 -11.05
N LEU A 17 -11.23 -29.72 -12.10
CA LEU A 17 -10.40 -28.53 -12.05
C LEU A 17 -11.20 -27.43 -11.33
N LEU A 18 -11.07 -27.39 -9.99
CA LEU A 18 -11.49 -26.23 -9.24
C LEU A 18 -10.59 -25.04 -9.68
N PRO A 19 -11.18 -23.89 -10.08
CA PRO A 19 -10.38 -22.72 -10.40
C PRO A 19 -9.58 -22.31 -9.15
N PRO A 20 -8.33 -21.79 -9.30
CA PRO A 20 -7.56 -21.33 -8.17
C PRO A 20 -8.37 -20.24 -7.45
N ILE A 21 -8.66 -20.47 -6.18
CA ILE A 21 -9.28 -19.46 -5.31
C ILE A 21 -8.21 -18.37 -5.15
N ASN A 22 -8.26 -17.36 -6.00
CA ASN A 22 -7.53 -16.11 -5.78
C ASN A 22 -8.13 -15.47 -4.52
N PHE A 23 -7.55 -15.77 -3.38
CA PHE A 23 -7.77 -15.01 -2.16
C PHE A 23 -7.26 -13.59 -2.43
N LEU A 24 -8.15 -12.73 -2.91
CA LEU A 24 -8.00 -11.30 -2.82
C LEU A 24 -7.92 -10.98 -1.33
N TYR A 25 -6.70 -10.88 -0.80
CA TYR A 25 -6.48 -10.32 0.52
C TYR A 25 -6.88 -8.83 0.46
N ALA A 26 -8.17 -8.57 0.56
CA ALA A 26 -8.65 -7.23 0.88
C ALA A 26 -8.06 -6.89 2.25
N THR A 27 -7.06 -6.04 2.29
CA THR A 27 -6.47 -5.56 3.54
C THR A 27 -7.57 -4.83 4.29
N THR A 28 -8.11 -5.44 5.33
CA THR A 28 -9.18 -4.85 6.15
C THR A 28 -8.61 -3.61 6.82
N LYS A 29 -9.12 -2.44 6.44
CA LYS A 29 -8.74 -1.15 7.03
C LYS A 29 -9.35 -1.04 8.43
N LYS A 30 -8.52 -0.89 9.46
CA LYS A 30 -8.96 -0.82 10.86
C LYS A 30 -8.73 0.58 11.41
N LEU A 31 -9.79 1.18 11.98
CA LEU A 31 -9.72 2.48 12.67
C LEU A 31 -9.16 2.30 14.08
N PHE A 32 -8.04 2.96 14.38
CA PHE A 32 -7.41 3.00 15.70
C PHE A 32 -7.54 4.38 16.35
N ASN A 33 -7.33 5.44 15.57
CA ASN A 33 -7.43 6.81 16.05
C ASN A 33 -8.83 7.39 15.74
N LYS A 34 -9.64 7.57 16.76
CA LYS A 34 -11.00 8.14 16.65
C LYS A 34 -10.99 9.66 16.39
N GLU A 35 -9.87 10.35 16.69
CA GLU A 35 -9.70 11.80 16.53
C GLU A 35 -9.29 12.21 15.09
N LEU A 36 -9.22 11.27 14.15
CA LEU A 36 -8.97 11.60 12.75
C LEU A 36 -10.06 12.52 12.22
N THR A 37 -9.64 13.61 11.57
CA THR A 37 -10.55 14.50 10.85
C THR A 37 -11.23 13.78 9.69
N GLU A 38 -12.38 14.25 9.23
CA GLU A 38 -13.07 13.67 8.08
C GLU A 38 -12.19 13.67 6.81
N LYS A 39 -11.35 14.69 6.65
CA LYS A 39 -10.40 14.76 5.55
C LYS A 39 -9.33 13.64 5.63
N GLN A 40 -8.80 13.38 6.82
CA GLN A 40 -7.87 12.25 7.04
C GLN A 40 -8.57 10.92 6.79
N LYS A 41 -9.78 10.73 7.30
CA LYS A 41 -10.58 9.52 7.08
C LYS A 41 -10.83 9.29 5.59
N ASN A 42 -11.23 10.33 4.85
CA ASN A 42 -11.45 10.23 3.42
C ASN A 42 -10.18 9.77 2.67
N ILE A 43 -9.01 10.33 3.00
CA ILE A 43 -7.76 9.94 2.36
C ILE A 43 -7.38 8.51 2.76
N MET A 44 -7.40 8.18 4.04
CA MET A 44 -6.88 6.93 4.58
C MET A 44 -7.78 5.72 4.29
N PHE A 45 -9.09 5.90 4.36
CA PHE A 45 -10.06 4.80 4.22
C PHE A 45 -10.68 4.73 2.83
N ASN A 46 -10.86 5.86 2.14
CA ASN A 46 -11.48 5.95 0.81
C ASN A 46 -10.46 6.19 -0.32
N GLU A 47 -9.13 6.09 0.00
CA GLU A 47 -8.06 6.23 -1.00
C GLU A 47 -8.08 7.59 -1.72
N GLY A 48 -8.42 8.64 -0.97
CA GLY A 48 -8.38 10.02 -1.44
C GLY A 48 -6.94 10.54 -1.55
N THR A 49 -6.82 11.77 -2.07
CA THR A 49 -5.53 12.46 -2.19
C THR A 49 -5.67 13.89 -1.67
N GLU A 50 -4.72 14.36 -0.87
CA GLU A 50 -4.67 15.77 -0.46
C GLU A 50 -4.19 16.66 -1.62
N ARG A 51 -4.48 17.95 -1.55
CA ARG A 51 -3.98 18.91 -2.56
C ARG A 51 -2.44 18.97 -2.53
N PRO A 52 -1.77 19.09 -3.70
CA PRO A 52 -0.33 19.29 -3.72
C PRO A 52 0.04 20.58 -2.95
N PHE A 53 1.20 20.59 -2.34
CA PHE A 53 1.77 21.70 -1.54
C PHE A 53 0.96 22.08 -0.29
N SER A 54 -0.08 21.31 0.09
CA SER A 54 -0.90 21.60 1.26
C SER A 54 -0.31 21.10 2.58
N SER A 55 0.58 20.10 2.54
CA SER A 55 1.16 19.53 3.75
C SER A 55 2.29 20.37 4.32
N LYS A 56 2.20 20.68 5.62
CA LYS A 56 3.32 21.31 6.38
C LYS A 56 4.55 20.41 6.41
N LEU A 57 4.37 19.08 6.27
CA LEU A 57 5.47 18.11 6.30
C LEU A 57 6.38 18.19 5.06
N ASN A 58 5.97 18.87 3.99
CA ASN A 58 6.88 19.16 2.86
C ASN A 58 8.14 19.90 3.33
N LYS A 59 7.97 20.85 4.25
CA LYS A 59 9.05 21.70 4.79
C LYS A 59 9.71 21.13 6.06
N GLU A 60 9.28 19.97 6.57
CA GLU A 60 9.86 19.35 7.75
C GLU A 60 11.27 18.83 7.44
N LYS A 61 12.29 19.29 8.19
CA LYS A 61 13.70 18.95 8.00
C LYS A 61 14.39 18.43 9.26
N ARG A 62 13.69 18.42 10.41
CA ARG A 62 14.24 17.93 11.67
C ARG A 62 14.50 16.43 11.58
N LYS A 63 15.47 15.94 12.36
CA LYS A 63 15.69 14.50 12.56
C LYS A 63 14.52 13.91 13.33
N GLY A 64 14.12 12.69 12.95
CA GLY A 64 13.01 12.00 13.60
C GLY A 64 12.35 10.97 12.70
N PHE A 65 11.13 10.58 13.05
CA PHE A 65 10.38 9.55 12.36
C PHE A 65 8.98 10.02 12.00
N TYR A 66 8.49 9.50 10.88
CA TYR A 66 7.12 9.68 10.43
C TYR A 66 6.29 8.45 10.79
N HIS A 67 5.19 8.68 11.48
CA HIS A 67 4.29 7.64 11.99
C HIS A 67 2.94 7.69 11.28
N CYS A 68 2.27 6.55 11.19
CA CYS A 68 0.89 6.47 10.70
C CYS A 68 -0.05 7.27 11.63
N ALA A 69 -0.80 8.23 11.08
CA ALA A 69 -1.73 9.06 11.84
C ALA A 69 -2.88 8.24 12.45
N ASN A 70 -3.20 7.07 11.89
CA ASN A 70 -4.26 6.21 12.40
C ASN A 70 -3.78 5.27 13.53
N CYS A 71 -2.67 4.54 13.33
CA CYS A 71 -2.27 3.49 14.28
C CYS A 71 -0.94 3.75 15.01
N GLY A 72 -0.25 4.87 14.69
CA GLY A 72 1.02 5.22 15.32
C GLY A 72 2.23 4.39 14.86
N ALA A 73 2.07 3.42 13.95
CA ALA A 73 3.19 2.63 13.43
C ALA A 73 4.25 3.52 12.81
N LYS A 74 5.53 3.24 13.09
CA LYS A 74 6.69 3.95 12.53
C LYS A 74 6.86 3.54 11.07
N LEU A 75 6.92 4.52 10.15
CA LEU A 75 6.83 4.27 8.70
C LEU A 75 8.08 4.70 7.93
N PHE A 76 8.59 5.90 8.23
CA PHE A 76 9.76 6.45 7.55
C PHE A 76 10.71 7.11 8.55
N ALA A 77 12.00 7.06 8.26
CA ALA A 77 13.00 7.90 8.90
C ALA A 77 13.14 9.22 8.15
N SER A 78 13.44 10.31 8.85
CA SER A 78 13.68 11.62 8.23
C SER A 78 14.86 11.62 7.25
N THR A 79 15.81 10.71 7.43
CA THR A 79 16.97 10.55 6.55
C THR A 79 16.59 10.10 5.13
N SER A 80 15.45 9.45 4.94
CA SER A 80 14.95 9.05 3.61
C SER A 80 14.10 10.12 2.94
N LYS A 81 13.76 11.23 3.66
CA LYS A 81 12.93 12.30 3.11
C LYS A 81 13.69 13.18 2.14
N PHE A 82 13.06 13.52 1.03
CA PHE A 82 13.60 14.46 0.06
C PHE A 82 12.49 15.33 -0.55
N ASP A 83 12.87 16.42 -1.20
CA ASP A 83 11.95 17.24 -1.98
C ASP A 83 11.90 16.73 -3.42
N SER A 84 10.77 16.18 -3.81
CA SER A 84 10.53 15.68 -5.16
C SER A 84 9.97 16.73 -6.12
N GLY A 85 9.66 17.94 -5.63
CA GLY A 85 8.98 18.98 -6.41
C GLY A 85 7.51 18.69 -6.72
N THR A 86 6.98 17.52 -6.34
CA THR A 86 5.60 17.11 -6.71
C THR A 86 4.53 17.70 -5.80
N GLY A 87 4.93 18.27 -4.65
CA GLY A 87 4.01 18.90 -3.70
C GLY A 87 3.51 18.01 -2.57
N TRP A 88 3.98 16.76 -2.50
CA TRP A 88 3.70 15.83 -1.40
C TRP A 88 4.99 15.40 -0.69
N PRO A 89 4.93 15.11 0.63
CA PRO A 89 6.05 14.51 1.33
C PRO A 89 6.54 13.25 0.61
N SER A 90 7.82 13.23 0.25
CA SER A 90 8.43 12.15 -0.54
C SER A 90 9.60 11.52 0.19
N PHE A 91 9.71 10.20 0.09
CA PHE A 91 10.74 9.40 0.75
C PHE A 91 11.35 8.41 -0.23
N SER A 92 12.66 8.23 -0.15
CA SER A 92 13.40 7.28 -1.00
C SER A 92 13.35 5.85 -0.47
N GLU A 93 13.00 5.67 0.80
CA GLU A 93 12.95 4.37 1.47
C GLU A 93 11.93 4.39 2.61
N ALA A 94 11.23 3.29 2.79
CA ALA A 94 10.37 3.02 3.94
C ALA A 94 11.09 2.11 4.95
N LEU A 95 10.69 2.18 6.21
CA LEU A 95 11.19 1.24 7.22
C LEU A 95 10.76 -0.20 6.88
N PRO A 96 11.58 -1.21 7.20
CA PRO A 96 11.25 -2.60 6.92
C PRO A 96 9.89 -2.99 7.50
N GLY A 97 9.05 -3.63 6.68
CA GLY A 97 7.71 -4.08 7.07
C GLY A 97 6.67 -2.98 7.31
N ALA A 98 6.98 -1.70 7.04
CA ALA A 98 6.07 -0.58 7.27
C ALA A 98 4.81 -0.62 6.40
N PHE A 99 4.95 -1.12 5.17
CA PHE A 99 3.87 -1.09 4.17
C PHE A 99 3.66 -2.41 3.46
N LYS A 100 2.44 -2.59 2.97
CA LYS A 100 2.07 -3.55 1.93
C LYS A 100 1.66 -2.77 0.68
N THR A 101 1.76 -3.41 -0.48
CA THR A 101 1.44 -2.79 -1.77
C THR A 101 0.32 -3.53 -2.48
N LYS A 102 -0.42 -2.81 -3.32
CA LYS A 102 -1.35 -3.38 -4.29
C LYS A 102 -1.30 -2.57 -5.59
N ILE A 103 -1.75 -3.17 -6.68
CA ILE A 103 -1.90 -2.45 -7.95
C ILE A 103 -3.19 -1.61 -7.89
N ASP A 104 -3.07 -0.33 -8.22
CA ASP A 104 -4.17 0.61 -8.37
C ASP A 104 -4.37 0.91 -9.87
N PRO A 105 -5.46 0.42 -10.49
CA PRO A 105 -5.73 0.61 -11.91
C PRO A 105 -6.45 1.92 -12.23
N LYS A 106 -6.71 2.78 -11.24
CA LYS A 106 -7.44 4.04 -11.43
C LYS A 106 -6.71 4.96 -12.41
N PHE A 107 -7.47 5.75 -13.14
CA PHE A 107 -7.00 6.74 -14.14
C PHE A 107 -6.26 6.17 -15.35
N GLY A 108 -6.52 4.91 -15.73
CA GLY A 108 -5.96 4.32 -16.95
C GLY A 108 -4.46 3.98 -16.90
N MET A 109 -3.81 4.17 -15.75
CA MET A 109 -2.41 3.80 -15.51
C MET A 109 -2.31 2.89 -14.30
N ALA A 110 -1.64 1.75 -14.46
CA ALA A 110 -1.33 0.87 -13.32
C ALA A 110 -0.30 1.56 -12.41
N ARG A 111 -0.73 1.97 -11.21
CA ARG A 111 0.16 2.53 -10.18
C ARG A 111 0.31 1.55 -9.04
N THR A 112 1.42 1.59 -8.34
CA THR A 112 1.61 0.81 -7.12
C THR A 112 1.19 1.65 -5.91
N GLU A 113 0.00 1.36 -5.37
CA GLU A 113 -0.45 1.93 -4.10
C GLU A 113 0.24 1.23 -2.94
N TYR A 114 0.54 1.98 -1.87
CA TYR A 114 0.97 1.40 -0.60
C TYR A 114 0.08 1.81 0.56
N HIS A 115 -0.06 0.91 1.50
CA HIS A 115 -0.89 1.06 2.69
C HIS A 115 -0.17 0.53 3.93
N CYS A 116 -0.49 1.10 5.08
CA CYS A 116 0.13 0.72 6.35
C CYS A 116 -0.04 -0.78 6.60
N ALA A 117 1.08 -1.48 6.86
CA ALA A 117 1.05 -2.93 7.11
C ALA A 117 0.27 -3.29 8.38
N ASN A 118 0.22 -2.38 9.38
CA ASN A 118 -0.44 -2.62 10.65
C ASN A 118 -1.96 -2.40 10.60
N CYS A 119 -2.44 -1.34 9.96
CA CYS A 119 -3.86 -0.97 9.99
C CYS A 119 -4.55 -0.95 8.62
N GLY A 120 -3.82 -1.21 7.54
CA GLY A 120 -4.36 -1.32 6.19
C GLY A 120 -4.76 0.00 5.53
N VAL A 121 -4.61 1.15 6.18
CA VAL A 121 -5.04 2.43 5.59
C VAL A 121 -4.11 2.89 4.47
N HIS A 122 -4.70 3.53 3.46
CA HIS A 122 -3.98 4.13 2.34
C HIS A 122 -3.03 5.23 2.81
N HIS A 123 -1.86 5.30 2.19
CA HIS A 123 -0.88 6.35 2.42
C HIS A 123 -0.50 7.11 1.14
N GLY A 124 -0.42 6.42 0.00
CA GLY A 124 0.01 7.03 -1.26
C GLY A 124 0.44 5.99 -2.29
N HIS A 125 1.31 6.41 -3.21
CA HIS A 125 1.80 5.57 -4.29
C HIS A 125 3.33 5.58 -4.32
N VAL A 126 3.93 4.48 -4.76
CA VAL A 126 5.36 4.36 -4.98
C VAL A 126 5.65 4.39 -6.48
N PHE A 127 6.63 5.18 -6.85
CA PHE A 127 7.10 5.41 -8.22
C PHE A 127 8.56 4.96 -8.36
N ASN A 128 9.02 4.76 -9.60
CA ASN A 128 10.38 4.35 -9.92
C ASN A 128 11.20 5.55 -10.47
N ASP A 129 11.05 6.71 -9.86
CA ASP A 129 11.69 7.97 -10.21
C ASP A 129 12.37 8.64 -9.02
N GLY A 130 12.72 7.86 -8.00
CA GLY A 130 13.39 8.33 -6.79
C GLY A 130 14.91 8.50 -6.96
N PRO A 131 15.54 9.31 -6.08
CA PRO A 131 16.96 9.69 -6.21
C PRO A 131 17.96 8.65 -5.71
N SER A 132 17.51 7.64 -4.96
CA SER A 132 18.38 6.62 -4.37
C SER A 132 18.65 5.47 -5.33
N LYS A 133 19.66 4.63 -5.02
CA LYS A 133 20.03 3.46 -5.84
C LYS A 133 18.88 2.48 -6.08
N ASN A 134 17.90 2.41 -5.17
CA ASN A 134 16.71 1.57 -5.34
C ASN A 134 15.69 2.18 -6.32
N GLY A 135 15.89 3.42 -6.77
CA GLY A 135 15.04 4.13 -7.71
C GLY A 135 13.64 4.45 -7.18
N LYS A 136 13.34 4.23 -5.91
CA LYS A 136 11.98 4.38 -5.36
C LYS A 136 11.71 5.78 -4.85
N ARG A 137 10.49 6.27 -5.13
CA ARG A 137 9.90 7.45 -4.50
C ARG A 137 8.54 7.07 -3.90
N PHE A 138 8.48 7.07 -2.59
CA PHE A 138 7.23 6.96 -1.85
C PHE A 138 6.59 8.34 -1.75
N CYS A 139 5.56 8.60 -2.56
CA CYS A 139 4.79 9.84 -2.55
C CYS A 139 3.66 9.68 -1.53
N ASN A 140 3.73 10.37 -0.40
CA ASN A 140 2.83 10.16 0.74
C ASN A 140 1.87 11.33 0.93
N ASN A 141 0.60 11.05 1.20
CA ASN A 141 -0.30 12.08 1.70
C ASN A 141 0.14 12.52 3.11
N GLY A 142 0.49 13.78 3.28
CA GLY A 142 1.00 14.29 4.56
C GLY A 142 -0.02 14.20 5.69
N LEU A 143 -1.32 14.27 5.38
CA LEU A 143 -2.40 14.07 6.36
C LEU A 143 -2.44 12.64 6.94
N CYS A 144 -1.79 11.67 6.28
CA CYS A 144 -1.66 10.31 6.79
C CYS A 144 -0.49 10.15 7.79
N LEU A 145 0.34 11.19 7.97
CA LEU A 145 1.56 11.14 8.76
C LEU A 145 1.51 12.05 9.99
N ILE A 146 2.15 11.57 11.06
CA ILE A 146 2.55 12.37 12.22
C ILE A 146 4.07 12.32 12.30
N PHE A 147 4.73 13.48 12.29
CA PHE A 147 6.16 13.58 12.54
C PHE A 147 6.45 13.64 14.04
N LYS A 148 7.40 12.83 14.49
CA LYS A 148 7.94 12.88 15.86
C LYS A 148 9.44 13.12 15.77
N PRO A 149 9.96 14.26 16.31
CA PRO A 149 11.38 14.51 16.33
C PRO A 149 12.10 13.50 17.26
N GLU A 150 13.36 13.23 16.96
CA GLU A 150 14.27 12.62 17.93
C GLU A 150 14.58 13.67 19.00
N SER A 151 14.59 13.22 20.25
CA SER A 151 15.04 14.01 21.42
C SER A 151 16.55 14.19 21.42
#